data_6dd1f01311874b07a8b0513b5f93ac42
#
_entry.id   6dd1f01311874b07a8b0513b5f93ac42
#
_cell.length_a   1.000
_cell.length_b   1.000
_cell.length_c   1.000
_cell.angle_alpha   90.00
_cell.angle_beta   90.00
_cell.angle_gamma   90.00
#
_symmetry.space_group_name_H-M   'P 1'
#
loop_
_entity.id
_entity.type
_entity.pdbx_description
1 polymer ?
#
loop_
_entity_poly.entity_id
_entity_poly.type
_entity_poly.pdbx_seq_one_letter_code
_entity_poly.pdbx_strand_id
1 'polypeptide(L)'
;MRIGFIGLGNVGGKLAGSLIRNGHDVVVRDLDKAVAQPFLDQGAAWAESPADLARQVELVITCLPSPAASAAVMEAEDGILSAMRPGTIWAEMSTTDEAEVKRLGALVVEKGGAPVDCPVSGGCHRAATGNISIFAGCERDVFERMFPVLTSLGRRILHTGPLGSASVLKVVTNYLATANLISCAEALTTCKAAGMDLNTAYEAIKISSGTSFVHETESQVILNGSRDISFTMDLVLKD
;
A
#
# COMPACT_ATOMS: atom_id res chain seq x y z
N MET A 1 6.62 -14.51 -14.30
CA MET A 1 6.40 -14.63 -12.84
C MET A 1 4.90 -14.58 -12.60
N ARG A 2 4.34 -15.64 -12.01
CA ARG A 2 2.95 -15.69 -11.58
C ARG A 2 2.83 -15.06 -10.21
N ILE A 3 1.82 -14.19 -10.00
CA ILE A 3 1.70 -13.32 -8.84
C ILE A 3 0.46 -13.68 -8.04
N GLY A 4 0.61 -13.90 -6.75
CA GLY A 4 -0.49 -14.01 -5.80
C GLY A 4 -0.76 -12.67 -5.14
N PHE A 5 -2.01 -12.27 -5.03
CA PHE A 5 -2.40 -11.02 -4.37
C PHE A 5 -3.45 -11.29 -3.29
N ILE A 6 -3.14 -10.98 -2.04
CA ILE A 6 -4.03 -11.17 -0.90
C ILE A 6 -4.42 -9.81 -0.31
N GLY A 7 -5.72 -9.57 -0.20
CA GLY A 7 -6.29 -8.31 0.28
C GLY A 7 -6.72 -7.40 -0.88
N LEU A 8 -8.00 -7.45 -1.22
CA LEU A 8 -8.62 -6.74 -2.35
C LEU A 8 -9.42 -5.50 -1.92
N GLY A 9 -9.09 -4.96 -0.75
CA GLY A 9 -9.70 -3.74 -0.24
C GLY A 9 -9.39 -2.49 -1.08
N ASN A 10 -9.60 -1.30 -0.49
CA ASN A 10 -9.54 -0.01 -1.20
C ASN A 10 -8.24 0.22 -1.99
N VAL A 11 -7.09 -0.10 -1.40
CA VAL A 11 -5.79 0.04 -2.06
C VAL A 11 -5.41 -1.24 -2.79
N GLY A 12 -5.48 -2.39 -2.11
CA GLY A 12 -5.05 -3.67 -2.67
C GLY A 12 -5.79 -4.05 -3.95
N GLY A 13 -7.10 -3.84 -4.01
CA GLY A 13 -7.88 -4.07 -5.23
C GLY A 13 -7.43 -3.19 -6.42
N LYS A 14 -6.98 -1.94 -6.17
CA LYS A 14 -6.45 -1.07 -7.22
C LYS A 14 -5.08 -1.56 -7.73
N LEU A 15 -4.25 -2.04 -6.81
CA LEU A 15 -2.94 -2.62 -7.14
C LEU A 15 -3.10 -3.94 -7.92
N ALA A 16 -3.94 -4.86 -7.44
CA ALA A 16 -4.24 -6.11 -8.14
C ALA A 16 -4.79 -5.86 -9.55
N GLY A 17 -5.74 -4.94 -9.69
CA GLY A 17 -6.26 -4.53 -10.99
C GLY A 17 -5.20 -3.89 -11.90
N SER A 18 -4.21 -3.18 -11.34
CA SER A 18 -3.10 -2.66 -12.13
C SER A 18 -2.22 -3.78 -12.70
N LEU A 19 -1.93 -4.81 -11.90
CA LEU A 19 -1.18 -5.98 -12.38
C LEU A 19 -1.90 -6.68 -13.54
N ILE A 20 -3.20 -6.92 -13.39
CA ILE A 20 -4.01 -7.58 -14.44
C ILE A 20 -4.01 -6.76 -15.72
N ARG A 21 -4.26 -5.44 -15.64
CA ARG A 21 -4.25 -4.54 -16.80
C ARG A 21 -2.88 -4.47 -17.50
N ASN A 22 -1.79 -4.71 -16.78
CA ASN A 22 -0.45 -4.80 -17.34
C ASN A 22 -0.07 -6.21 -17.81
N GLY A 23 -1.04 -7.14 -17.87
CA GLY A 23 -0.85 -8.47 -18.48
C GLY A 23 -0.18 -9.50 -17.58
N HIS A 24 -0.11 -9.26 -16.27
CA HIS A 24 0.40 -10.27 -15.33
C HIS A 24 -0.61 -11.39 -15.09
N ASP A 25 -0.11 -12.62 -14.94
CA ASP A 25 -0.91 -13.76 -14.48
C ASP A 25 -1.07 -13.67 -12.96
N VAL A 26 -2.30 -13.36 -12.51
CA VAL A 26 -2.60 -13.04 -11.12
C VAL A 26 -3.56 -14.06 -10.50
N VAL A 27 -3.22 -14.54 -9.33
CA VAL A 27 -4.08 -15.33 -8.44
C VAL A 27 -4.49 -14.43 -7.28
N VAL A 28 -5.79 -14.29 -7.03
CA VAL A 28 -6.30 -13.38 -5.99
C VAL A 28 -6.93 -14.14 -4.84
N ARG A 29 -6.87 -13.55 -3.64
CA ARG A 29 -7.52 -14.05 -2.42
C ARG A 29 -7.96 -12.89 -1.53
N ASP A 30 -9.15 -13.01 -0.97
CA ASP A 30 -9.67 -12.14 0.10
C ASP A 30 -10.52 -12.98 1.06
N LEU A 31 -10.87 -12.45 2.22
CA LEU A 31 -11.80 -13.10 3.14
C LEU A 31 -13.21 -13.19 2.53
N ASP A 32 -13.63 -12.14 1.83
CA ASP A 32 -14.89 -12.11 1.09
C ASP A 32 -14.64 -12.41 -0.39
N LYS A 33 -15.08 -13.58 -0.85
CA LYS A 33 -14.96 -13.98 -2.26
C LYS A 33 -15.72 -13.05 -3.21
N ALA A 34 -16.76 -12.38 -2.75
CA ALA A 34 -17.56 -11.49 -3.59
C ALA A 34 -16.73 -10.29 -4.11
N VAL A 35 -15.78 -9.78 -3.31
CA VAL A 35 -14.92 -8.68 -3.75
C VAL A 35 -13.94 -9.09 -4.85
N ALA A 36 -13.71 -10.39 -5.06
CA ALA A 36 -12.82 -10.90 -6.09
C ALA A 36 -13.46 -10.94 -7.49
N GLN A 37 -14.80 -10.93 -7.59
CA GLN A 37 -15.51 -11.12 -8.86
C GLN A 37 -15.02 -10.19 -9.98
N PRO A 38 -14.81 -8.88 -9.78
CA PRO A 38 -14.32 -8.00 -10.84
C PRO A 38 -12.93 -8.37 -11.39
N PHE A 39 -12.11 -9.06 -10.59
CA PHE A 39 -10.77 -9.52 -11.00
C PHE A 39 -10.84 -10.86 -11.75
N LEU A 40 -11.74 -11.75 -11.32
CA LEU A 40 -12.01 -13.01 -11.99
C LEU A 40 -12.55 -12.77 -13.40
N ASP A 41 -13.46 -11.81 -13.57
CA ASP A 41 -14.01 -11.40 -14.87
C ASP A 41 -12.91 -10.84 -15.81
N GLN A 42 -11.79 -10.37 -15.26
CA GLN A 42 -10.62 -9.89 -16.00
C GLN A 42 -9.55 -10.97 -16.20
N GLY A 43 -9.82 -12.22 -15.80
CA GLY A 43 -8.94 -13.36 -16.03
C GLY A 43 -8.01 -13.73 -14.88
N ALA A 44 -8.16 -13.12 -13.70
CA ALA A 44 -7.46 -13.59 -12.51
C ALA A 44 -7.99 -14.95 -12.05
N ALA A 45 -7.14 -15.77 -11.43
CA ALA A 45 -7.56 -16.99 -10.77
C ALA A 45 -7.91 -16.72 -9.29
N TRP A 46 -8.76 -17.57 -8.71
CA TRP A 46 -9.07 -17.56 -7.27
C TRP A 46 -8.29 -18.65 -6.55
N ALA A 47 -7.82 -18.36 -5.33
CA ALA A 47 -7.29 -19.34 -4.40
C ALA A 47 -8.21 -19.50 -3.19
N GLU A 48 -8.43 -20.74 -2.74
CA GLU A 48 -9.35 -21.02 -1.62
C GLU A 48 -8.71 -20.72 -0.26
N SER A 49 -7.38 -20.69 -0.17
CA SER A 49 -6.65 -20.29 1.03
C SER A 49 -5.35 -19.56 0.69
N PRO A 50 -4.70 -18.87 1.67
CA PRO A 50 -3.36 -18.30 1.48
C PRO A 50 -2.31 -19.35 1.10
N ALA A 51 -2.39 -20.57 1.69
CA ALA A 51 -1.51 -21.68 1.32
C ALA A 51 -1.74 -22.17 -0.11
N ASP A 52 -3.01 -22.24 -0.54
CA ASP A 52 -3.34 -22.60 -1.92
C ASP A 52 -2.76 -21.59 -2.91
N LEU A 53 -2.88 -20.30 -2.61
CA LEU A 53 -2.27 -19.25 -3.41
C LEU A 53 -0.74 -19.41 -3.44
N ALA A 54 -0.08 -19.59 -2.30
CA ALA A 54 1.38 -19.68 -2.20
C ALA A 54 1.98 -20.85 -3.00
N ARG A 55 1.24 -21.97 -3.12
CA ARG A 55 1.66 -23.12 -3.96
C ARG A 55 1.74 -22.80 -5.46
N GLN A 56 0.95 -21.82 -5.91
CA GLN A 56 0.73 -21.54 -7.33
C GLN A 56 1.64 -20.44 -7.88
N VAL A 57 2.32 -19.66 -7.02
CA VAL A 57 2.94 -18.41 -7.42
C VAL A 57 4.42 -18.32 -7.03
N GLU A 58 5.12 -17.38 -7.64
CA GLU A 58 6.54 -17.08 -7.36
C GLU A 58 6.69 -15.80 -6.54
N LEU A 59 5.66 -14.95 -6.52
CA LEU A 59 5.56 -13.74 -5.75
C LEU A 59 4.21 -13.70 -5.05
N VAL A 60 4.21 -13.54 -3.73
CA VAL A 60 3.01 -13.26 -2.94
C VAL A 60 3.04 -11.82 -2.49
N ILE A 61 2.00 -11.06 -2.81
CA ILE A 61 1.79 -9.68 -2.35
C ILE A 61 0.67 -9.70 -1.31
N THR A 62 0.91 -9.09 -0.16
CA THR A 62 -0.11 -8.84 0.88
C THR A 62 -0.39 -7.35 0.99
N CYS A 63 -1.68 -6.96 1.05
CA CYS A 63 -2.12 -5.58 1.26
C CYS A 63 -3.32 -5.57 2.20
N LEU A 64 -3.06 -5.59 3.49
CA LEU A 64 -3.98 -5.94 4.56
C LEU A 64 -4.19 -4.77 5.53
N PRO A 65 -5.28 -4.79 6.34
CA PRO A 65 -5.65 -3.65 7.17
C PRO A 65 -4.79 -3.46 8.43
N SER A 66 -4.04 -4.48 8.86
CA SER A 66 -3.26 -4.40 10.11
C SER A 66 -2.10 -5.40 10.14
N PRO A 67 -1.08 -5.17 11.00
CA PRO A 67 -0.01 -6.15 11.25
C PRO A 67 -0.55 -7.52 11.71
N ALA A 68 -1.58 -7.54 12.55
CA ALA A 68 -2.23 -8.78 13.00
C ALA A 68 -2.90 -9.56 11.84
N ALA A 69 -3.47 -8.85 10.86
CA ALA A 69 -4.02 -9.50 9.68
C ALA A 69 -2.91 -10.10 8.80
N SER A 70 -1.76 -9.42 8.67
CA SER A 70 -0.60 -9.95 7.97
C SER A 70 -0.05 -11.21 8.68
N ALA A 71 0.09 -11.16 9.99
CA ALA A 71 0.50 -12.32 10.79
C ALA A 71 -0.46 -13.51 10.59
N ALA A 72 -1.77 -13.28 10.66
CA ALA A 72 -2.77 -14.33 10.50
C ALA A 72 -2.70 -14.98 9.10
N VAL A 73 -2.56 -14.19 8.04
CA VAL A 73 -2.43 -14.69 6.67
C VAL A 73 -1.12 -15.46 6.45
N MET A 74 -0.06 -15.05 7.13
CA MET A 74 1.25 -15.71 7.02
C MET A 74 1.30 -17.02 7.83
N GLU A 75 0.85 -17.02 9.08
CA GLU A 75 1.16 -18.05 10.09
C GLU A 75 0.01 -19.04 10.35
N ALA A 76 -1.21 -18.82 9.82
CA ALA A 76 -2.31 -19.77 9.98
C ALA A 76 -1.92 -21.17 9.46
N GLU A 77 -2.62 -22.20 9.89
CA GLU A 77 -2.41 -23.58 9.43
C GLU A 77 -2.48 -23.70 7.91
N ASP A 78 -3.39 -22.96 7.28
CA ASP A 78 -3.53 -22.79 5.84
C ASP A 78 -2.93 -21.45 5.33
N GLY A 79 -2.01 -20.86 6.09
CA GLY A 79 -1.31 -19.63 5.80
C GLY A 79 -0.20 -19.79 4.75
N ILE A 80 0.34 -18.65 4.30
CA ILE A 80 1.38 -18.61 3.26
C ILE A 80 2.60 -19.46 3.62
N LEU A 81 3.09 -19.37 4.86
CA LEU A 81 4.31 -20.06 5.32
C LEU A 81 4.18 -21.58 5.31
N SER A 82 2.97 -22.12 5.42
CA SER A 82 2.74 -23.57 5.40
C SER A 82 2.98 -24.21 4.03
N ALA A 83 2.94 -23.40 2.96
CA ALA A 83 3.01 -23.87 1.58
C ALA A 83 4.00 -23.08 0.70
N MET A 84 4.74 -22.13 1.30
CA MET A 84 5.75 -21.32 0.62
C MET A 84 6.87 -22.21 0.09
N ARG A 85 7.25 -22.00 -1.17
CA ARG A 85 8.36 -22.74 -1.82
C ARG A 85 9.65 -21.93 -1.73
N PRO A 86 10.81 -22.58 -1.66
CA PRO A 86 12.09 -21.90 -1.77
C PRO A 86 12.15 -21.00 -3.02
N GLY A 87 12.70 -19.80 -2.87
CA GLY A 87 12.79 -18.80 -3.93
C GLY A 87 11.55 -17.92 -4.12
N THR A 88 10.42 -18.24 -3.46
CA THR A 88 9.24 -17.38 -3.46
C THR A 88 9.54 -16.04 -2.80
N ILE A 89 9.11 -14.95 -3.40
CA ILE A 89 9.20 -13.61 -2.81
C ILE A 89 7.88 -13.32 -2.07
N TRP A 90 7.97 -12.78 -0.86
CA TRP A 90 6.84 -12.18 -0.15
C TRP A 90 7.02 -10.67 -0.08
N ALA A 91 6.06 -9.92 -0.63
CA ALA A 91 6.03 -8.46 -0.62
C ALA A 91 4.88 -7.95 0.24
N GLU A 92 5.20 -7.34 1.38
CA GLU A 92 4.23 -6.73 2.28
C GLU A 92 3.99 -5.27 1.85
N MET A 93 2.80 -5.00 1.28
CA MET A 93 2.41 -3.66 0.82
C MET A 93 1.51 -2.92 1.81
N SER A 94 1.15 -3.55 2.92
CA SER A 94 0.41 -2.90 4.01
C SER A 94 1.28 -1.86 4.71
N THR A 95 0.65 -0.88 5.38
CA THR A 95 1.33 -0.12 6.41
C THR A 95 1.43 -0.99 7.65
N THR A 96 2.64 -1.35 8.03
CA THR A 96 2.95 -2.20 9.19
C THR A 96 4.17 -1.65 9.94
N ASP A 97 4.40 -2.13 11.16
CA ASP A 97 5.59 -1.76 11.92
C ASP A 97 6.83 -2.57 11.50
N GLU A 98 7.99 -1.97 11.74
CA GLU A 98 9.27 -2.55 11.39
C GLU A 98 9.53 -3.90 12.07
N ALA A 99 9.15 -4.02 13.35
CA ALA A 99 9.42 -5.22 14.14
C ALA A 99 8.64 -6.41 13.58
N GLU A 100 7.36 -6.21 13.25
CA GLU A 100 6.53 -7.28 12.71
C GLU A 100 6.95 -7.72 11.32
N VAL A 101 7.27 -6.77 10.43
CA VAL A 101 7.72 -7.14 9.08
C VAL A 101 9.06 -7.89 9.12
N LYS A 102 9.97 -7.53 10.03
CA LYS A 102 11.21 -8.27 10.25
C LYS A 102 10.98 -9.65 10.84
N ARG A 103 10.05 -9.78 11.80
CA ARG A 103 9.68 -11.06 12.40
C ARG A 103 9.13 -12.03 11.36
N LEU A 104 8.14 -11.58 10.58
CA LEU A 104 7.56 -12.39 9.50
C LEU A 104 8.58 -12.67 8.39
N GLY A 105 9.41 -11.69 8.08
CA GLY A 105 10.51 -11.84 7.11
C GLY A 105 11.52 -12.92 7.49
N ALA A 106 11.84 -13.04 8.78
CA ALA A 106 12.71 -14.12 9.27
C ALA A 106 12.11 -15.51 9.00
N LEU A 107 10.78 -15.66 9.22
CA LEU A 107 10.08 -16.91 8.91
C LEU A 107 10.05 -17.20 7.40
N VAL A 108 9.95 -16.17 6.56
CA VAL A 108 10.05 -16.31 5.09
C VAL A 108 11.44 -16.81 4.70
N VAL A 109 12.51 -16.26 5.29
CA VAL A 109 13.90 -16.69 5.05
C VAL A 109 14.11 -18.14 5.50
N GLU A 110 13.56 -18.55 6.64
CA GLU A 110 13.61 -19.94 7.11
C GLU A 110 12.97 -20.93 6.12
N LYS A 111 11.97 -20.49 5.35
CA LYS A 111 11.36 -21.27 4.26
C LYS A 111 12.15 -21.18 2.93
N GLY A 112 13.27 -20.50 2.92
CA GLY A 112 14.08 -20.27 1.71
C GLY A 112 13.48 -19.24 0.77
N GLY A 113 12.53 -18.40 1.23
CA GLY A 113 11.94 -17.28 0.50
C GLY A 113 12.71 -15.97 0.68
N ALA A 114 12.25 -14.93 0.03
CA ALA A 114 12.83 -13.59 0.08
C ALA A 114 11.77 -12.55 0.52
N PRO A 115 11.91 -11.95 1.71
CA PRO A 115 10.96 -10.95 2.18
C PRO A 115 11.28 -9.56 1.62
N VAL A 116 10.23 -8.77 1.38
CA VAL A 116 10.29 -7.36 0.96
C VAL A 116 9.22 -6.59 1.72
N ASP A 117 9.57 -5.54 2.45
CA ASP A 117 8.60 -4.56 2.89
C ASP A 117 8.43 -3.50 1.78
N CYS A 118 7.20 -3.35 1.31
CA CYS A 118 6.92 -2.64 0.07
C CYS A 118 5.68 -1.72 0.17
N PRO A 119 5.56 -0.91 1.26
CA PRO A 119 4.42 -0.04 1.46
C PRO A 119 4.31 1.03 0.37
N VAL A 120 3.08 1.49 0.16
CA VAL A 120 2.72 2.45 -0.88
C VAL A 120 2.29 3.80 -0.31
N SER A 121 2.47 4.86 -1.09
CA SER A 121 2.09 6.23 -0.73
C SER A 121 1.51 6.98 -1.93
N GLY A 122 0.44 7.77 -1.72
CA GLY A 122 -0.21 8.58 -2.75
C GLY A 122 -1.71 8.33 -2.93
N GLY A 123 -2.30 7.46 -2.12
CA GLY A 123 -3.75 7.23 -2.05
C GLY A 123 -4.31 6.34 -3.15
N CYS A 124 -5.61 6.02 -3.02
CA CYS A 124 -6.32 5.07 -3.89
C CYS A 124 -6.35 5.49 -5.36
N HIS A 125 -6.47 6.79 -5.64
CA HIS A 125 -6.51 7.31 -7.01
C HIS A 125 -5.21 7.00 -7.76
N ARG A 126 -4.05 7.21 -7.13
CA ARG A 126 -2.76 6.89 -7.75
C ARG A 126 -2.52 5.39 -7.87
N ALA A 127 -3.00 4.59 -6.91
CA ALA A 127 -2.97 3.14 -7.01
C ALA A 127 -3.79 2.65 -8.22
N ALA A 128 -4.98 3.22 -8.44
CA ALA A 128 -5.85 2.85 -9.56
C ALA A 128 -5.24 3.14 -10.93
N THR A 129 -4.40 4.15 -11.03
CA THR A 129 -3.78 4.60 -12.30
C THR A 129 -2.35 4.09 -12.51
N GLY A 130 -1.84 3.19 -11.63
CA GLY A 130 -0.45 2.70 -11.71
C GLY A 130 0.59 3.80 -11.45
N ASN A 131 0.23 4.82 -10.69
CA ASN A 131 1.06 6.01 -10.47
C ASN A 131 1.41 6.24 -8.99
N ILE A 132 1.24 5.20 -8.16
CA ILE A 132 1.53 5.28 -6.74
C ILE A 132 3.05 5.30 -6.49
N SER A 133 3.46 5.88 -5.36
CA SER A 133 4.85 5.78 -4.91
C SER A 133 5.03 4.50 -4.09
N ILE A 134 6.14 3.80 -4.32
CA ILE A 134 6.47 2.53 -3.67
C ILE A 134 7.82 2.67 -2.98
N PHE A 135 7.87 2.33 -1.70
CA PHE A 135 9.12 2.16 -0.97
C PHE A 135 9.42 0.67 -0.88
N ALA A 136 10.65 0.24 -1.15
CA ALA A 136 11.00 -1.17 -1.12
C ALA A 136 12.26 -1.40 -0.27
N GLY A 137 12.09 -2.09 0.85
CA GLY A 137 13.15 -2.49 1.77
C GLY A 137 13.41 -3.99 1.61
N CYS A 138 14.58 -4.36 1.07
CA CYS A 138 15.01 -5.74 0.87
C CYS A 138 16.45 -5.79 0.38
N GLU A 139 16.98 -6.99 0.20
CA GLU A 139 18.27 -7.20 -0.48
C GLU A 139 18.20 -6.71 -1.94
N ARG A 140 19.30 -6.21 -2.45
CA ARG A 140 19.38 -5.55 -3.77
C ARG A 140 18.98 -6.46 -4.94
N ASP A 141 19.39 -7.70 -4.92
CA ASP A 141 19.07 -8.70 -5.95
C ASP A 141 17.57 -9.03 -5.96
N VAL A 142 16.93 -9.07 -4.80
CA VAL A 142 15.48 -9.25 -4.65
C VAL A 142 14.73 -8.06 -5.23
N PHE A 143 15.19 -6.84 -4.93
CA PHE A 143 14.64 -5.62 -5.53
C PHE A 143 14.68 -5.66 -7.06
N GLU A 144 15.82 -6.03 -7.64
CA GLU A 144 15.98 -6.10 -9.09
C GLU A 144 15.06 -7.16 -9.73
N ARG A 145 14.87 -8.31 -9.07
CA ARG A 145 13.90 -9.33 -9.52
C ARG A 145 12.45 -8.83 -9.48
N MET A 146 12.10 -8.00 -8.49
CA MET A 146 10.75 -7.43 -8.36
C MET A 146 10.51 -6.20 -9.23
N PHE A 147 11.54 -5.49 -9.63
CA PHE A 147 11.43 -4.19 -10.30
C PHE A 147 10.46 -4.18 -11.49
N PRO A 148 10.44 -5.20 -12.39
CA PRO A 148 9.47 -5.26 -13.48
C PRO A 148 8.01 -5.30 -13.01
N VAL A 149 7.72 -5.96 -11.87
CA VAL A 149 6.38 -5.99 -11.28
C VAL A 149 6.05 -4.65 -10.63
N LEU A 150 7.00 -4.06 -9.90
CA LEU A 150 6.81 -2.77 -9.23
C LEU A 150 6.50 -1.65 -10.23
N THR A 151 7.09 -1.68 -11.43
CA THR A 151 6.81 -0.70 -12.50
C THR A 151 5.38 -0.79 -13.06
N SER A 152 4.72 -1.93 -12.92
CA SER A 152 3.30 -2.10 -13.25
C SER A 152 2.37 -1.54 -12.16
N LEU A 153 2.87 -1.32 -10.96
CA LEU A 153 2.12 -0.83 -9.81
C LEU A 153 2.30 0.66 -9.60
N GLY A 154 3.52 1.18 -9.77
CA GLY A 154 3.82 2.56 -9.43
C GLY A 154 4.87 3.19 -10.33
N ARG A 155 4.91 4.53 -10.30
CA ARG A 155 5.81 5.35 -11.12
C ARG A 155 7.07 5.78 -10.38
N ARG A 156 6.98 5.92 -9.07
CA ARG A 156 8.10 6.34 -8.21
C ARG A 156 8.42 5.17 -7.29
N ILE A 157 9.51 4.49 -7.57
CA ILE A 157 9.95 3.31 -6.84
C ILE A 157 11.30 3.64 -6.22
N LEU A 158 11.37 3.54 -4.89
CA LEU A 158 12.57 3.82 -4.13
C LEU A 158 13.00 2.55 -3.38
N HIS A 159 14.20 2.05 -3.68
CA HIS A 159 14.87 1.05 -2.85
C HIS A 159 15.43 1.75 -1.62
N THR A 160 14.93 1.38 -0.43
CA THR A 160 15.19 2.11 0.82
C THR A 160 16.31 1.49 1.65
N GLY A 161 16.79 0.31 1.27
CA GLY A 161 17.81 -0.43 2.02
C GLY A 161 17.28 -1.77 2.53
N PRO A 162 17.72 -2.24 3.71
CA PRO A 162 17.35 -3.54 4.23
C PRO A 162 15.87 -3.63 4.60
N LEU A 163 15.38 -4.87 4.80
CA LEU A 163 14.01 -5.16 5.25
C LEU A 163 13.65 -4.35 6.50
N GLY A 164 12.47 -3.74 6.50
CA GLY A 164 11.96 -2.85 7.55
C GLY A 164 12.21 -1.36 7.30
N SER A 165 13.19 -1.01 6.45
CA SER A 165 13.50 0.38 6.16
C SER A 165 12.36 1.14 5.47
N ALA A 166 11.61 0.48 4.60
CA ALA A 166 10.48 1.07 3.93
C ALA A 166 9.29 1.27 4.89
N SER A 167 9.07 0.33 5.81
CA SER A 167 8.03 0.44 6.85
C SER A 167 8.27 1.65 7.74
N VAL A 168 9.50 1.88 8.21
CA VAL A 168 9.87 3.09 8.97
C VAL A 168 9.56 4.36 8.18
N LEU A 169 10.01 4.43 6.91
CA LEU A 169 9.77 5.59 6.06
C LEU A 169 8.28 5.81 5.81
N LYS A 170 7.50 4.74 5.65
CA LYS A 170 6.05 4.83 5.46
C LYS A 170 5.38 5.47 6.66
N VAL A 171 5.69 5.06 7.87
CA VAL A 171 5.15 5.65 9.11
C VAL A 171 5.54 7.12 9.21
N VAL A 172 6.81 7.47 8.98
CA VAL A 172 7.28 8.86 9.01
C VAL A 172 6.57 9.72 7.97
N THR A 173 6.38 9.23 6.74
CA THR A 173 5.67 9.99 5.70
C THR A 173 4.18 10.17 6.01
N ASN A 174 3.54 9.19 6.64
CA ASN A 174 2.15 9.31 7.08
C ASN A 174 2.00 10.29 8.26
N TYR A 175 2.93 10.26 9.21
CA TYR A 175 3.01 11.28 10.27
C TYR A 175 3.09 12.70 9.69
N LEU A 176 4.00 12.94 8.74
CA LEU A 176 4.13 14.25 8.09
C LEU A 176 2.87 14.64 7.32
N ALA A 177 2.23 13.69 6.62
CA ALA A 177 0.98 13.96 5.91
C ALA A 177 -0.13 14.37 6.86
N THR A 178 -0.28 13.68 8.01
CA THR A 178 -1.27 14.01 9.04
C THR A 178 -0.98 15.36 9.70
N ALA A 179 0.27 15.64 10.04
CA ALA A 179 0.68 16.94 10.60
C ALA A 179 0.37 18.08 9.63
N ASN A 180 0.69 17.90 8.34
CA ASN A 180 0.37 18.87 7.30
C ASN A 180 -1.14 19.08 7.15
N LEU A 181 -1.96 18.04 7.24
CA LEU A 181 -3.42 18.16 7.15
C LEU A 181 -3.99 19.00 8.30
N ILE A 182 -3.54 18.72 9.52
CA ILE A 182 -3.97 19.49 10.72
C ILE A 182 -3.55 20.94 10.58
N SER A 183 -2.29 21.21 10.22
CA SER A 183 -1.78 22.57 10.04
C SER A 183 -2.51 23.33 8.93
N CYS A 184 -2.87 22.67 7.83
CA CYS A 184 -3.70 23.26 6.77
C CYS A 184 -5.09 23.63 7.26
N ALA A 185 -5.74 22.75 8.05
CA ALA A 185 -7.06 23.01 8.62
C ALA A 185 -7.04 24.20 9.58
N GLU A 186 -6.02 24.32 10.42
CA GLU A 186 -5.80 25.45 11.33
C GLU A 186 -5.57 26.75 10.55
N ALA A 187 -4.72 26.74 9.52
CA ALA A 187 -4.43 27.89 8.69
C ALA A 187 -5.70 28.39 7.96
N LEU A 188 -6.46 27.51 7.31
CA LEU A 188 -7.72 27.87 6.64
C LEU A 188 -8.77 28.38 7.63
N THR A 189 -8.84 27.81 8.84
CA THR A 189 -9.73 28.27 9.91
C THR A 189 -9.35 29.68 10.37
N THR A 190 -8.07 29.97 10.50
CA THR A 190 -7.56 31.30 10.83
C THR A 190 -7.89 32.32 9.75
N CYS A 191 -7.70 31.99 8.48
CA CYS A 191 -8.10 32.84 7.35
C CYS A 191 -9.61 33.13 7.36
N LYS A 192 -10.42 32.11 7.61
CA LYS A 192 -11.88 32.27 7.73
C LYS A 192 -12.26 33.21 8.88
N ALA A 193 -11.64 33.04 10.04
CA ALA A 193 -11.88 33.90 11.21
C ALA A 193 -11.48 35.37 10.94
N ALA A 194 -10.47 35.60 10.10
CA ALA A 194 -10.06 36.92 9.63
C ALA A 194 -10.94 37.51 8.51
N GLY A 195 -12.00 36.81 8.10
CA GLY A 195 -12.94 37.26 7.05
C GLY A 195 -12.42 37.09 5.63
N MET A 196 -11.37 36.29 5.41
CA MET A 196 -10.81 36.04 4.09
C MET A 196 -11.65 35.03 3.29
N ASP A 197 -11.68 35.22 1.97
CA ASP A 197 -12.17 34.18 1.06
C ASP A 197 -11.25 32.96 1.09
N LEU A 198 -11.84 31.77 1.31
CA LEU A 198 -11.06 30.54 1.47
C LEU A 198 -10.41 30.05 0.18
N ASN A 199 -10.98 30.36 -1.00
CA ASN A 199 -10.33 30.01 -2.27
C ASN A 199 -9.06 30.87 -2.48
N THR A 200 -9.14 32.15 -2.14
CA THR A 200 -7.99 33.05 -2.15
C THR A 200 -6.91 32.58 -1.16
N ALA A 201 -7.32 32.18 0.05
CA ALA A 201 -6.39 31.61 1.04
C ALA A 201 -5.73 30.32 0.55
N TYR A 202 -6.49 29.41 -0.07
CA TYR A 202 -5.97 28.20 -0.68
C TYR A 202 -4.90 28.48 -1.73
N GLU A 203 -5.19 29.36 -2.71
CA GLU A 203 -4.24 29.70 -3.77
C GLU A 203 -2.99 30.42 -3.22
N ALA A 204 -3.14 31.28 -2.21
CA ALA A 204 -2.01 31.94 -1.57
C ALA A 204 -1.08 30.93 -0.86
N ILE A 205 -1.64 29.97 -0.11
CA ILE A 205 -0.84 28.92 0.52
C ILE A 205 -0.15 28.08 -0.54
N LYS A 206 -0.83 27.69 -1.60
CA LYS A 206 -0.33 26.83 -2.67
C LYS A 206 0.92 27.41 -3.38
N ILE A 207 0.98 28.71 -3.57
CA ILE A 207 2.11 29.39 -4.23
C ILE A 207 3.19 29.87 -3.24
N SER A 208 3.00 29.63 -1.95
CA SER A 208 3.93 30.07 -0.90
C SER A 208 4.82 28.92 -0.42
N SER A 209 5.77 29.23 0.45
CA SER A 209 6.60 28.23 1.15
C SER A 209 5.81 27.35 2.14
N GLY A 210 4.57 27.72 2.45
CA GLY A 210 3.66 26.93 3.28
C GLY A 210 2.96 25.80 2.55
N THR A 211 3.17 25.62 1.25
CA THR A 211 2.54 24.54 0.48
C THR A 211 2.99 23.16 0.92
N SER A 212 2.13 22.19 0.71
CA SER A 212 2.44 20.76 0.85
C SER A 212 1.60 19.95 -0.14
N PHE A 213 2.02 18.72 -0.44
CA PHE A 213 1.22 17.80 -1.25
C PHE A 213 -0.20 17.62 -0.67
N VAL A 214 -0.30 17.53 0.67
CA VAL A 214 -1.58 17.40 1.37
C VAL A 214 -2.45 18.65 1.19
N HIS A 215 -1.86 19.86 1.27
CA HIS A 215 -2.61 21.08 0.99
C HIS A 215 -3.18 21.09 -0.43
N GLU A 216 -2.38 20.71 -1.42
CA GLU A 216 -2.80 20.74 -2.83
C GLU A 216 -3.91 19.70 -3.15
N THR A 217 -3.93 18.57 -2.44
CA THR A 217 -4.89 17.48 -2.71
C THR A 217 -6.07 17.48 -1.75
N GLU A 218 -5.85 17.53 -0.45
CA GLU A 218 -6.89 17.34 0.56
C GLU A 218 -7.65 18.63 0.89
N SER A 219 -6.99 19.81 0.85
CA SER A 219 -7.68 21.07 1.12
C SER A 219 -8.81 21.33 0.12
N GLN A 220 -8.69 20.90 -1.13
CA GLN A 220 -9.77 21.00 -2.11
C GLN A 220 -11.00 20.18 -1.72
N VAL A 221 -10.78 18.97 -1.16
CA VAL A 221 -11.86 18.11 -0.67
C VAL A 221 -12.56 18.72 0.55
N ILE A 222 -11.78 19.39 1.41
CA ILE A 222 -12.34 20.15 2.56
C ILE A 222 -13.19 21.32 2.07
N LEU A 223 -12.67 22.11 1.14
CA LEU A 223 -13.33 23.34 0.66
C LEU A 223 -14.58 23.07 -0.17
N ASN A 224 -14.60 22.00 -0.97
CA ASN A 224 -15.79 21.63 -1.77
C ASN A 224 -16.87 20.89 -0.95
N GLY A 225 -16.56 20.50 0.30
CA GLY A 225 -17.49 19.85 1.22
C GLY A 225 -17.84 18.40 0.85
N SER A 226 -17.18 17.79 -0.13
CA SER A 226 -17.49 16.42 -0.59
C SER A 226 -17.20 15.36 0.46
N ARG A 227 -16.23 15.59 1.33
CA ARG A 227 -15.75 14.63 2.34
C ARG A 227 -15.31 13.28 1.73
N ASP A 228 -14.94 13.27 0.46
CA ASP A 228 -14.49 12.08 -0.27
C ASP A 228 -13.04 11.77 0.11
N ILE A 229 -12.86 11.32 1.34
CA ILE A 229 -11.57 10.96 1.93
C ILE A 229 -11.57 9.46 2.19
N SER A 230 -10.73 8.73 1.46
CA SER A 230 -10.56 7.27 1.63
C SER A 230 -9.59 6.88 2.75
N PHE A 231 -8.79 7.82 3.27
CA PHE A 231 -7.92 7.60 4.43
C PHE A 231 -8.67 8.03 5.70
N THR A 232 -9.34 7.07 6.33
CA THR A 232 -10.21 7.31 7.48
C THR A 232 -9.44 7.57 8.77
N MET A 233 -10.12 8.14 9.79
CA MET A 233 -9.52 8.36 11.13
C MET A 233 -9.00 7.05 11.75
N ASP A 234 -9.70 5.93 11.55
CA ASP A 234 -9.24 4.63 12.06
C ASP A 234 -7.91 4.20 11.43
N LEU A 235 -7.71 4.49 10.15
CA LEU A 235 -6.45 4.23 9.46
C LEU A 235 -5.34 5.17 9.94
N VAL A 236 -5.66 6.45 10.23
CA VAL A 236 -4.70 7.41 10.82
C VAL A 236 -4.24 6.95 12.20
N LEU A 237 -5.18 6.47 13.03
CA LEU A 237 -4.86 6.01 14.39
C LEU A 237 -4.07 4.69 14.40
N LYS A 238 -4.25 3.86 13.37
CA LYS A 238 -3.48 2.62 13.22
C LYS A 238 -2.04 2.89 12.80
N ASP A 239 -1.81 3.81 11.88
CA ASP A 239 -0.51 4.17 11.32
C ASP A 239 0.34 5.00 12.27
#